data_e92e6cd235c38895609b1ccced7a7c7a
#
_entry.id   e92e6cd235c38895609b1ccced7a7c7a
#
_cell.length_a   1.000
_cell.length_b   1.000
_cell.length_c   1.000
_cell.angle_alpha   90.00
_cell.angle_beta   90.00
_cell.angle_gamma   90.00
#
_symmetry.space_group_name_H-M   'P 1'
#
loop_
_entity.id
_entity.type
_entity.pdbx_description
1 polymer ?
#
loop_
_entity_poly.entity_id
_entity_poly.type
_entity_poly.pdbx_seq_one_letter_code
_entity_poly.pdbx_strand_id
1 'polypeptide(L)'
;MARVLVVDDEKLIVKGIRFSLEQDGMEVDCAYDGEEAIELAKKTEYDIVLLDVMLPKYDGYEVCQAIREFSDMPIIMLTAKGGDMDKILGLEYAADD
;
A
#
# COMPACT_ATOMS: atom_id res chain seq x y z
N MET A 1 6.27 -14.99 9.22
CA MET A 1 5.37 -13.89 9.55
C MET A 1 5.28 -12.93 8.37
N ALA A 2 4.06 -12.60 7.97
CA ALA A 2 3.89 -11.74 6.81
C ALA A 2 4.30 -10.31 7.11
N ARG A 3 4.92 -9.67 6.14
CA ARG A 3 5.32 -8.27 6.27
C ARG A 3 4.57 -7.45 5.23
N VAL A 4 3.86 -6.43 5.68
CA VAL A 4 2.97 -5.63 4.86
C VAL A 4 3.42 -4.18 4.85
N LEU A 5 3.39 -3.55 3.68
CA LEU A 5 3.59 -2.10 3.58
C LEU A 5 2.24 -1.46 3.30
N VAL A 6 1.85 -0.52 4.14
CA VAL A 6 0.60 0.22 3.98
C VAL A 6 0.95 1.64 3.54
N VAL A 7 0.40 2.06 2.42
CA VAL A 7 0.70 3.38 1.84
C VAL A 7 -0.58 4.18 1.68
N ASP A 8 -0.72 5.23 2.47
CA ASP A 8 -1.88 6.11 2.42
C ASP A 8 -1.48 7.40 3.13
N ASP A 9 -1.92 8.53 2.62
CA ASP A 9 -1.58 9.81 3.24
C ASP A 9 -2.47 10.16 4.43
N GLU A 10 -3.54 9.43 4.64
CA GLU A 10 -4.42 9.66 5.78
C GLU A 10 -3.97 8.81 6.96
N LYS A 11 -3.38 9.47 7.95
CA LYS A 11 -2.76 8.76 9.07
C LYS A 11 -3.74 7.92 9.87
N LEU A 12 -4.98 8.37 9.97
CA LEU A 12 -5.99 7.62 10.72
C LEU A 12 -6.33 6.30 10.02
N ILE A 13 -6.39 6.33 8.70
CA ILE A 13 -6.65 5.11 7.93
C ILE A 13 -5.49 4.14 8.09
N VAL A 14 -4.27 4.65 7.95
CA VAL A 14 -3.08 3.82 8.12
C VAL A 14 -3.06 3.18 9.50
N LYS A 15 -3.36 3.98 10.52
CA LYS A 15 -3.35 3.47 11.89
C LYS A 15 -4.37 2.35 12.10
N GLY A 16 -5.55 2.50 11.53
CA GLY A 16 -6.58 1.47 11.65
C GLY A 16 -6.20 0.18 10.94
N ILE A 17 -5.67 0.30 9.73
CA ILE A 17 -5.24 -0.88 8.98
C ILE A 17 -4.10 -1.57 9.70
N ARG A 18 -3.13 -0.79 10.15
CA ARG A 18 -1.97 -1.33 10.87
C ARG A 18 -2.41 -2.09 12.12
N PHE A 19 -3.32 -1.50 12.88
CA PHE A 19 -3.80 -2.14 14.09
C PHE A 19 -4.42 -3.50 13.79
N SER A 20 -5.28 -3.55 12.78
CA SER A 20 -5.94 -4.80 12.41
C SER A 20 -4.96 -5.87 11.97
N LEU A 21 -3.99 -5.47 11.14
CA LEU A 21 -3.04 -6.45 10.62
C LEU A 21 -2.09 -6.92 11.71
N GLU A 22 -1.68 -6.04 12.60
CA GLU A 22 -0.80 -6.44 13.69
C GLU A 22 -1.49 -7.38 14.66
N GLN A 23 -2.80 -7.25 14.81
CA GLN A 23 -3.54 -8.20 15.65
C GLN A 23 -3.51 -9.60 15.06
N ASP A 24 -3.38 -9.70 13.75
CA ASP A 24 -3.28 -11.00 13.09
C ASP A 24 -1.83 -11.51 13.02
N GLY A 25 -0.92 -10.85 13.70
CA GLY A 25 0.45 -11.31 13.78
C GLY A 25 1.35 -10.86 12.64
N MET A 26 0.89 -9.93 11.83
CA MET A 26 1.69 -9.43 10.71
C MET A 26 2.59 -8.28 11.16
N GLU A 27 3.72 -8.12 10.48
CA GLU A 27 4.56 -6.95 10.65
C GLU A 27 4.14 -5.90 9.63
N VAL A 28 3.96 -4.66 10.10
CA VAL A 28 3.43 -3.60 9.24
C VAL A 28 4.37 -2.41 9.25
N ASP A 29 4.80 -1.99 8.06
CA ASP A 29 5.48 -0.72 7.87
C ASP A 29 4.50 0.22 7.18
N CYS A 30 4.66 1.52 7.43
CA CYS A 30 3.74 2.51 6.91
C CYS A 30 4.49 3.56 6.12
N ALA A 31 3.92 3.98 5.02
CA ALA A 31 4.41 5.09 4.23
C ALA A 31 3.25 6.05 3.99
N TYR A 32 3.53 7.33 4.02
CA TYR A 32 2.49 8.35 3.92
C TYR A 32 2.53 9.10 2.60
N ASP A 33 3.48 8.79 1.75
CA ASP A 33 3.53 9.31 0.39
C ASP A 33 4.26 8.32 -0.50
N GLY A 34 4.24 8.59 -1.80
CA GLY A 34 4.79 7.66 -2.77
C GLY A 34 6.31 7.52 -2.70
N GLU A 35 6.99 8.61 -2.41
CA GLU A 35 8.45 8.57 -2.33
C GLU A 35 8.90 7.68 -1.18
N GLU A 36 8.27 7.84 -0.02
CA GLU A 36 8.57 7.00 1.13
C GLU A 36 8.29 5.55 0.85
N ALA A 37 7.17 5.28 0.15
CA ALA A 37 6.80 3.91 -0.19
C ALA A 37 7.85 3.27 -1.09
N ILE A 38 8.32 3.99 -2.10
CA ILE A 38 9.33 3.46 -3.01
C ILE A 38 10.62 3.16 -2.26
N GLU A 39 11.03 4.07 -1.38
CA GLU A 39 12.26 3.84 -0.62
C GLU A 39 12.16 2.64 0.30
N LEU A 40 11.03 2.48 0.97
CA LEU A 40 10.86 1.32 1.84
C LEU A 40 10.83 0.04 1.04
N ALA A 41 10.19 0.06 -0.13
CA ALA A 41 10.13 -1.14 -0.97
C ALA A 41 11.49 -1.54 -1.50
N LYS A 42 12.40 -0.57 -1.68
CA LYS A 42 13.76 -0.90 -2.10
C LYS A 42 14.56 -1.58 -1.01
N LYS A 43 14.26 -1.25 0.23
CA LYS A 43 15.00 -1.79 1.37
C LYS A 43 14.47 -3.13 1.84
N THR A 44 13.21 -3.40 1.62
CA THR A 44 12.52 -4.55 2.20
C THR A 44 11.61 -5.17 1.15
N GLU A 45 11.68 -6.50 1.06
CA GLU A 45 10.76 -7.23 0.20
C GLU A 45 9.51 -7.52 1.03
N TYR A 46 8.39 -6.88 0.68
CA TYR A 46 7.15 -7.09 1.40
C TYR A 46 6.36 -8.24 0.80
N ASP A 47 5.60 -8.92 1.64
CA ASP A 47 4.71 -9.96 1.17
C ASP A 47 3.53 -9.36 0.42
N ILE A 48 3.14 -8.15 0.80
CA ILE A 48 2.08 -7.43 0.10
C ILE A 48 2.21 -5.94 0.38
N VAL A 49 1.85 -5.12 -0.60
CA VAL A 49 1.77 -3.67 -0.46
C VAL A 49 0.32 -3.25 -0.65
N LEU A 50 -0.23 -2.55 0.33
CA LEU A 50 -1.57 -1.96 0.23
C LEU A 50 -1.38 -0.49 -0.10
N LEU A 51 -1.80 -0.09 -1.28
CA LEU A 51 -1.41 1.18 -1.87
C LEU A 51 -2.62 2.01 -2.26
N ASP A 52 -2.75 3.18 -1.66
CA ASP A 52 -3.83 4.10 -2.01
C ASP A 52 -3.55 4.69 -3.40
N VAL A 53 -4.58 4.74 -4.23
CA VAL A 53 -4.47 5.32 -5.56
C VAL A 53 -4.25 6.83 -5.50
N MET A 54 -4.88 7.47 -4.53
CA MET A 54 -4.87 8.94 -4.44
C MET A 54 -3.84 9.43 -3.44
N LEU A 55 -2.60 9.52 -3.87
CA LEU A 55 -1.52 10.01 -3.02
C LEU A 55 -1.07 11.39 -3.48
N PRO A 56 -0.54 12.21 -2.56
CA PRO A 56 0.08 13.47 -2.97
C PRO A 56 1.37 13.18 -3.72
N LYS A 57 1.77 14.04 -4.63
CA LYS A 57 3.00 13.98 -5.43
C LYS A 57 2.99 12.87 -6.47
N TYR A 58 2.84 11.63 -6.05
CA TYR A 58 2.76 10.47 -6.94
C TYR A 58 1.42 9.80 -6.73
N ASP A 59 0.71 9.47 -7.79
CA ASP A 59 -0.48 8.66 -7.60
C ASP A 59 -0.05 7.20 -7.42
N GLY A 60 -1.01 6.37 -7.00
CA GLY A 60 -0.71 4.98 -6.71
C GLY A 60 -0.18 4.21 -7.92
N TYR A 61 -0.63 4.56 -9.10
CA TYR A 61 -0.16 3.87 -10.31
C TYR A 61 1.31 4.15 -10.58
N GLU A 62 1.73 5.40 -10.36
CA GLU A 62 3.14 5.76 -10.52
C GLU A 62 4.01 5.01 -9.52
N VAL A 63 3.54 4.91 -8.28
CA VAL A 63 4.28 4.19 -7.25
C VAL A 63 4.39 2.71 -7.62
N CYS A 64 3.29 2.13 -8.09
CA CYS A 64 3.29 0.75 -8.49
C CYS A 64 4.29 0.49 -9.62
N GLN A 65 4.30 1.35 -10.62
CA GLN A 65 5.24 1.19 -11.73
C GLN A 65 6.69 1.29 -11.25
N ALA A 66 6.96 2.22 -10.35
CA ALA A 66 8.31 2.38 -9.83
C ALA A 66 8.76 1.13 -9.07
N ILE A 67 7.87 0.56 -8.27
CA ILE A 67 8.21 -0.65 -7.53
C ILE A 67 8.42 -1.82 -8.49
N ARG A 68 7.63 -1.90 -9.55
CA ARG A 68 7.75 -2.99 -10.52
C ARG A 68 9.08 -2.98 -11.25
N GLU A 69 9.80 -1.86 -11.25
CA GLU A 69 11.12 -1.83 -11.88
C GLU A 69 12.15 -2.66 -11.14
N PHE A 70 11.92 -2.92 -9.86
CA PHE A 70 12.90 -3.68 -9.08
C PHE A 70 12.31 -4.84 -8.29
N SER A 71 11.01 -5.04 -8.31
CA SER A 71 10.40 -6.10 -7.52
C SER A 71 9.07 -6.55 -8.09
N ASP A 72 8.77 -7.82 -7.88
CA ASP A 72 7.48 -8.40 -8.25
C ASP A 72 6.55 -8.57 -7.05
N MET A 73 6.85 -7.92 -5.93
CA MET A 73 6.04 -8.09 -4.74
C MET A 73 4.58 -7.75 -5.03
N PRO A 74 3.63 -8.48 -4.44
CA PRO A 74 2.21 -8.21 -4.69
C PRO A 74 1.79 -6.83 -4.23
N ILE A 75 1.02 -6.14 -5.06
CA ILE A 75 0.51 -4.81 -4.73
C ILE A 75 -0.99 -4.82 -4.95
N ILE A 76 -1.73 -4.42 -3.92
CA ILE A 76 -3.17 -4.26 -4.01
C ILE A 76 -3.46 -2.77 -3.91
N MET A 77 -4.14 -2.24 -4.92
CA MET A 77 -4.46 -0.82 -4.93
C MET A 77 -5.83 -0.62 -4.33
N LEU A 78 -5.92 0.39 -3.45
CA LEU A 78 -7.15 0.73 -2.77
C LEU A 78 -7.73 1.97 -3.42
N THR A 79 -8.94 1.86 -3.97
CA THR A 79 -9.58 3.02 -4.57
C THR A 79 -10.39 3.75 -3.51
N ALA A 80 -10.43 5.06 -3.62
CA ALA A 80 -11.10 5.89 -2.62
C ALA A 80 -12.38 6.48 -3.17
N LYS A 81 -13.16 5.68 -3.86
CA LYS A 81 -14.42 6.15 -4.43
C LYS A 81 -15.54 5.98 -3.46
N GLY A 82 -16.24 7.02 -3.18
CA GLY A 82 -17.53 6.94 -2.53
C GLY A 82 -17.54 6.63 -1.07
N GLY A 83 -16.47 6.25 -0.46
CA GLY A 83 -16.45 6.02 0.97
C GLY A 83 -15.67 4.79 1.33
N ASP A 84 -15.71 4.45 2.62
CA ASP A 84 -14.85 3.42 3.17
C ASP A 84 -15.09 2.04 2.57
N MET A 85 -16.35 1.73 2.35
CA MET A 85 -16.67 0.42 1.76
C MET A 85 -16.14 0.30 0.37
N ASP A 86 -16.24 1.37 -0.41
CA ASP A 86 -15.72 1.34 -1.77
C ASP A 86 -14.23 1.22 -1.79
N LYS A 87 -13.56 1.83 -0.83
CA LYS A 87 -12.11 1.72 -0.75
C LYS A 87 -11.69 0.28 -0.50
N ILE A 88 -12.43 -0.43 0.34
CA ILE A 88 -12.12 -1.81 0.64
C ILE A 88 -12.50 -2.72 -0.53
N LEU A 89 -13.67 -2.50 -1.11
CA LEU A 89 -14.15 -3.36 -2.18
C LEU A 89 -13.47 -3.11 -3.51
N GLY A 90 -12.84 -1.97 -3.65
CA GLY A 90 -12.17 -1.61 -4.88
C GLY A 90 -10.75 -2.10 -4.97
N LEU A 91 -10.45 -3.24 -4.38
CA LEU A 91 -9.10 -3.80 -4.43
C LEU A 91 -8.77 -4.28 -5.83
N GLU A 92 -7.59 -3.94 -6.27
CA GLU A 92 -7.10 -4.38 -7.57
C GLU A 92 -5.67 -4.83 -7.44
N TYR A 93 -5.31 -5.85 -8.21
CA TYR A 93 -3.94 -6.30 -8.29
C TYR A 93 -3.23 -5.54 -9.39
N ALA A 94 -2.48 -4.55 -9.01
CA ALA A 94 -1.71 -3.80 -9.99
C ALA A 94 -0.61 -4.64 -10.61
N ALA A 95 -0.26 -5.73 -9.95
CA ALA A 95 0.81 -6.60 -10.43
C ALA A 95 0.47 -7.28 -11.75
N ASP A 96 -0.81 -7.38 -12.05
CA ASP A 96 -1.25 -8.11 -13.24
C ASP A 96 -1.29 -7.24 -14.48
N ASP A 97 -0.97 -5.99 -14.38
CA ASP A 97 -1.04 -5.11 -15.53
C ASP A 97 0.24 -5.07 -16.32
#